data_5283dd811c0276c668ec6302fe02ac35
#
_entry.id   5283dd811c0276c668ec6302fe02ac35
#
_cell.length_a   1.000
_cell.length_b   1.000
_cell.length_c   1.000
_cell.angle_alpha   90.00
_cell.angle_beta   90.00
_cell.angle_gamma   90.00
#
_symmetry.space_group_name_H-M   'P 1'
#
loop_
_entity.id
_entity.type
_entity.pdbx_description
1 polymer ?
#
loop_
_entity_poly.entity_id
_entity_poly.type
_entity_poly.pdbx_seq_one_letter_code
_entity_poly.pdbx_strand_id
1 'polypeptide(L)'
;MDQPTHGSGEMSRAKHLNRDPISNSFIGPNEIFVIDLSSTAIAIYCYLLCCEDRKTYTCYPSFRAIGKAVGVTKKTVEKYVRELEEKRLIETKRTHMAAKDGKNLNGNLEYHILPIQEALSYYHENKIHEFAAEQKRTEQRKMFRYYYLDKAG
;
A
#
# COMPACT_ATOMS: atom_id res chain seq x y z
N MET A 1 23.37 -38.55 -38.86
CA MET A 1 22.18 -38.72 -37.99
C MET A 1 22.43 -37.85 -36.80
N ASP A 2 21.88 -36.64 -36.88
CA ASP A 2 22.02 -35.63 -35.82
C ASP A 2 20.98 -35.80 -34.77
N GLN A 3 21.42 -35.96 -33.52
CA GLN A 3 20.56 -35.93 -32.35
C GLN A 3 20.40 -34.48 -31.91
N PRO A 4 19.16 -33.99 -31.62
CA PRO A 4 18.97 -32.65 -31.10
C PRO A 4 19.30 -32.61 -29.61
N THR A 5 20.19 -31.70 -29.24
CA THR A 5 20.53 -31.38 -27.84
C THR A 5 19.37 -30.63 -27.17
N HIS A 6 18.49 -31.37 -26.48
CA HIS A 6 17.50 -30.81 -25.57
C HIS A 6 18.04 -30.93 -24.13
N GLY A 7 18.76 -29.91 -23.66
CA GLY A 7 19.32 -29.98 -22.32
C GLY A 7 19.25 -28.72 -21.45
N SER A 8 18.99 -27.53 -22.02
CA SER A 8 19.09 -26.29 -21.26
C SER A 8 17.76 -25.78 -20.68
N GLY A 9 16.64 -26.16 -21.25
CA GLY A 9 15.31 -25.71 -20.81
C GLY A 9 14.77 -26.45 -19.56
N GLU A 10 15.09 -27.72 -19.42
CA GLU A 10 14.58 -28.53 -18.29
C GLU A 10 15.29 -28.26 -16.96
N MET A 11 16.59 -27.99 -16.98
CA MET A 11 17.32 -27.64 -15.73
C MET A 11 16.90 -26.28 -15.16
N SER A 12 16.49 -25.33 -16.00
CA SER A 12 15.98 -24.04 -15.56
C SER A 12 14.58 -24.16 -14.92
N ARG A 13 13.74 -25.04 -15.47
CA ARG A 13 12.39 -25.31 -14.97
C ARG A 13 12.41 -26.08 -13.63
N ALA A 14 13.33 -27.01 -13.45
CA ALA A 14 13.49 -27.79 -12.22
C ALA A 14 13.95 -26.90 -11.04
N LYS A 15 14.77 -25.87 -11.27
CA LYS A 15 15.17 -24.90 -10.22
C LYS A 15 14.01 -24.03 -9.72
N HIS A 16 13.00 -23.79 -10.55
CA HIS A 16 11.79 -23.04 -10.15
C HIS A 16 10.75 -23.92 -9.43
N LEU A 17 10.75 -25.23 -9.67
CA LEU A 17 9.83 -26.17 -9.02
C LEU A 17 10.15 -26.42 -7.53
N ASN A 18 11.37 -26.11 -7.09
CA ASN A 18 11.78 -26.22 -5.67
C ASN A 18 11.48 -24.94 -4.85
N ARG A 19 10.82 -23.94 -5.43
CA ARG A 19 10.26 -22.85 -4.66
C ARG A 19 8.96 -23.32 -4.02
N ASP A 20 8.98 -23.55 -2.71
CA ASP A 20 7.75 -23.68 -1.96
C ASP A 20 7.02 -22.31 -1.99
N PRO A 21 5.94 -22.16 -2.76
CA PRO A 21 5.26 -20.87 -2.90
C PRO A 21 4.49 -20.47 -1.65
N ILE A 22 4.40 -21.35 -0.64
CA ILE A 22 3.63 -21.13 0.59
C ILE A 22 4.56 -20.79 1.75
N SER A 23 5.77 -21.36 1.76
CA SER A 23 6.78 -21.16 2.78
C SER A 23 7.66 -19.96 2.44
N ASN A 24 7.87 -19.06 3.41
CA ASN A 24 8.66 -17.84 3.27
C ASN A 24 8.23 -16.88 2.14
N SER A 25 6.95 -16.84 1.84
CA SER A 25 6.36 -15.88 0.89
C SER A 25 5.09 -15.26 1.47
N PHE A 26 4.78 -14.05 1.02
CA PHE A 26 3.51 -13.38 1.31
C PHE A 26 2.72 -13.20 0.02
N ILE A 27 1.41 -13.07 0.16
CA ILE A 27 0.49 -12.78 -0.94
C ILE A 27 -0.02 -11.37 -0.74
N GLY A 28 0.02 -10.55 -1.77
CA GLY A 28 -0.51 -9.19 -1.76
C GLY A 28 -1.40 -8.93 -2.98
N PRO A 29 -2.34 -7.98 -2.88
CA PRO A 29 -3.20 -7.60 -3.99
C PRO A 29 -2.40 -6.85 -5.05
N ASN A 30 -2.64 -7.16 -6.32
CA ASN A 30 -2.02 -6.46 -7.45
C ASN A 30 -2.49 -5.00 -7.57
N GLU A 31 -3.67 -4.71 -7.05
CA GLU A 31 -4.32 -3.41 -7.08
C GLU A 31 -3.56 -2.31 -6.36
N ILE A 32 -2.61 -2.65 -5.49
CA ILE A 32 -1.72 -1.67 -4.83
C ILE A 32 -0.93 -0.81 -5.83
N PHE A 33 -0.74 -1.29 -7.06
CA PHE A 33 -0.05 -0.54 -8.12
C PHE A 33 -0.98 0.40 -8.89
N VAL A 34 -2.28 0.36 -8.64
CA VAL A 34 -3.30 1.17 -9.34
C VAL A 34 -3.75 2.36 -8.50
N ILE A 35 -3.67 2.28 -7.19
CA ILE A 35 -4.27 3.25 -6.24
C ILE A 35 -3.37 4.43 -5.86
N ASP A 36 -2.45 4.83 -6.71
CA ASP A 36 -1.55 5.99 -6.50
C ASP A 36 -0.80 5.97 -5.15
N LEU A 37 -0.13 4.87 -4.83
CA LEU A 37 0.76 4.77 -3.68
C LEU A 37 2.20 5.16 -4.04
N SER A 38 2.88 5.80 -3.10
CA SER A 38 4.33 5.97 -3.21
C SER A 38 5.06 4.62 -3.09
N SER A 39 6.23 4.49 -3.72
CA SER A 39 7.04 3.26 -3.66
C SER A 39 7.39 2.85 -2.23
N THR A 40 7.64 3.82 -1.35
CA THR A 40 7.92 3.56 0.07
C THR A 40 6.67 3.07 0.81
N ALA A 41 5.50 3.61 0.51
CA ALA A 41 4.23 3.12 1.07
C ALA A 41 3.96 1.67 0.64
N ILE A 42 4.18 1.35 -0.65
CA ILE A 42 4.08 -0.02 -1.16
C ILE A 42 5.03 -0.96 -0.42
N ALA A 43 6.30 -0.57 -0.25
CA ALA A 43 7.27 -1.40 0.46
C ALA A 43 6.87 -1.64 1.93
N ILE A 44 6.37 -0.63 2.63
CA ILE A 44 5.86 -0.76 4.00
C ILE A 44 4.64 -1.66 4.04
N TYR A 45 3.68 -1.48 3.13
CA TYR A 45 2.50 -2.34 3.04
C TYR A 45 2.88 -3.80 2.80
N CYS A 46 3.80 -4.08 1.87
CA CYS A 46 4.32 -5.43 1.64
C CYS A 46 4.97 -6.02 2.90
N TYR A 47 5.71 -5.22 3.67
CA TYR A 47 6.30 -5.69 4.92
C TYR A 47 5.23 -6.01 5.98
N LEU A 48 4.16 -5.21 6.08
CA LEU A 48 3.03 -5.51 6.95
C LEU A 48 2.34 -6.82 6.55
N LEU A 49 2.14 -7.07 5.26
CA LEU A 49 1.63 -8.35 4.74
C LEU A 49 2.55 -9.54 5.08
N CYS A 50 3.88 -9.33 5.10
CA CYS A 50 4.81 -10.37 5.57
C CYS A 50 4.64 -10.70 7.06
N CYS A 51 4.27 -9.70 7.86
CA CYS A 51 4.16 -9.82 9.33
C CYS A 51 2.76 -10.24 9.79
N GLU A 52 1.74 -10.18 8.93
CA GLU A 52 0.35 -10.41 9.32
C GLU A 52 0.07 -11.85 9.75
N ASP A 53 -0.76 -12.01 10.74
CA ASP A 53 -1.46 -13.27 10.99
C ASP A 53 -2.64 -13.38 10.00
N ARG A 54 -2.58 -14.35 9.11
CA ARG A 54 -3.61 -14.56 8.06
C ARG A 54 -4.99 -14.93 8.60
N LYS A 55 -5.11 -15.27 9.88
CA LYS A 55 -6.40 -15.55 10.52
C LYS A 55 -7.08 -14.30 11.04
N THR A 56 -6.29 -13.35 11.55
CA THR A 56 -6.78 -12.13 12.18
C THR A 56 -6.57 -10.89 11.31
N TYR A 57 -5.73 -10.99 10.27
CA TYR A 57 -5.29 -9.87 9.42
C TYR A 57 -4.62 -8.75 10.20
N THR A 58 -3.96 -9.10 11.32
CA THR A 58 -3.31 -8.15 12.21
C THR A 58 -1.83 -8.44 12.37
N CYS A 59 -1.04 -7.40 12.61
CA CYS A 59 0.37 -7.52 12.98
C CYS A 59 0.79 -6.36 13.89
N TYR A 60 1.97 -6.50 14.54
CA TYR A 60 2.42 -5.58 15.60
C TYR A 60 3.88 -5.10 15.43
N PRO A 61 4.43 -4.92 14.23
CA PRO A 61 5.81 -4.48 14.09
C PRO A 61 5.99 -3.06 14.63
N SER A 62 7.14 -2.80 15.26
CA SER A 62 7.49 -1.43 15.67
C SER A 62 7.89 -0.60 14.45
N PHE A 63 7.75 0.73 14.51
CA PHE A 63 8.25 1.62 13.46
C PHE A 63 9.74 1.42 13.18
N ARG A 64 10.52 1.06 14.21
CA ARG A 64 11.94 0.75 14.05
C ARG A 64 12.15 -0.53 13.23
N ALA A 65 11.37 -1.56 13.49
CA ALA A 65 11.44 -2.82 12.74
C ALA A 65 11.06 -2.62 11.27
N ILE A 66 9.96 -1.90 11.01
CA ILE A 66 9.54 -1.53 9.65
C ILE A 66 10.64 -0.72 8.96
N GLY A 67 11.15 0.32 9.61
CA GLY A 67 12.19 1.18 9.06
C GLY A 67 13.47 0.42 8.71
N LYS A 68 13.88 -0.54 9.56
CA LYS A 68 15.04 -1.40 9.31
C LYS A 68 14.80 -2.32 8.10
N ALA A 69 13.60 -2.87 7.97
CA ALA A 69 13.26 -3.79 6.88
C ALA A 69 13.18 -3.07 5.52
N VAL A 70 12.62 -1.86 5.48
CA VAL A 70 12.40 -1.08 4.26
C VAL A 70 13.57 -0.13 3.94
N GLY A 71 14.48 0.09 4.89
CA GLY A 71 15.65 0.97 4.70
C GLY A 71 15.32 2.46 4.88
N VAL A 72 14.36 2.81 5.73
CA VAL A 72 13.93 4.18 5.99
C VAL A 72 13.92 4.53 7.47
N THR A 73 13.87 5.82 7.79
CA THR A 73 13.84 6.30 9.18
C THR A 73 12.49 6.06 9.83
N LYS A 74 12.45 6.03 11.17
CA LYS A 74 11.21 5.95 11.96
C LYS A 74 10.19 7.03 11.56
N LYS A 75 10.65 8.28 11.37
CA LYS A 75 9.81 9.41 10.97
C LYS A 75 9.20 9.20 9.57
N THR A 76 9.97 8.61 8.67
CA THR A 76 9.50 8.25 7.34
C THR A 76 8.44 7.16 7.40
N VAL A 77 8.64 6.12 8.23
CA VAL A 77 7.64 5.08 8.45
C VAL A 77 6.33 5.68 8.95
N GLU A 78 6.39 6.56 9.96
CA GLU A 78 5.21 7.22 10.51
C GLU A 78 4.41 7.98 9.44
N LYS A 79 5.11 8.71 8.56
CA LYS A 79 4.49 9.43 7.44
C LYS A 79 3.72 8.49 6.50
N TYR A 80 4.36 7.39 6.10
CA TYR A 80 3.77 6.47 5.12
C TYR A 80 2.74 5.52 5.72
N VAL A 81 2.82 5.23 7.01
CA VAL A 81 1.73 4.55 7.73
C VAL A 81 0.46 5.39 7.68
N ARG A 82 0.56 6.72 7.88
CA ARG A 82 -0.59 7.62 7.71
C ARG A 82 -1.13 7.62 6.28
N GLU A 83 -0.26 7.61 5.26
CA GLU A 83 -0.69 7.51 3.86
C GLU A 83 -1.49 6.21 3.62
N LEU A 84 -1.05 5.08 4.17
CA LEU A 84 -1.76 3.81 4.07
C LEU A 84 -3.12 3.83 4.78
N GLU A 85 -3.22 4.49 5.94
CA GLU A 85 -4.49 4.70 6.65
C GLU A 85 -5.43 5.61 5.86
N GLU A 86 -4.95 6.75 5.36
CA GLU A 86 -5.73 7.70 4.55
C GLU A 86 -6.30 7.03 3.30
N LYS A 87 -5.53 6.13 2.70
CA LYS A 87 -5.96 5.35 1.52
C LYS A 87 -6.75 4.09 1.85
N ARG A 88 -7.10 3.87 3.12
CA ARG A 88 -7.91 2.75 3.60
C ARG A 88 -7.34 1.37 3.29
N LEU A 89 -6.02 1.24 3.33
CA LEU A 89 -5.33 -0.05 3.21
C LEU A 89 -5.15 -0.72 4.56
N ILE A 90 -4.99 0.08 5.61
CA ILE A 90 -4.80 -0.38 6.98
C ILE A 90 -5.58 0.49 7.95
N GLU A 91 -5.86 -0.06 9.12
CA GLU A 91 -6.21 0.67 10.33
C GLU A 91 -5.15 0.44 11.40
N THR A 92 -4.88 1.45 12.22
CA THR A 92 -3.96 1.30 13.37
C THR A 92 -4.68 1.50 14.69
N LYS A 93 -4.30 0.70 15.68
CA LYS A 93 -4.74 0.88 17.08
C LYS A 93 -3.55 0.94 17.99
N ARG A 94 -3.60 1.80 19.00
CA ARG A 94 -2.60 1.83 20.06
C ARG A 94 -2.81 0.66 20.99
N THR A 95 -1.76 -0.14 21.20
CA THR A 95 -1.78 -1.18 22.23
C THR A 95 -1.22 -0.62 23.53
N HIS A 96 -1.85 -0.96 24.63
CA HIS A 96 -1.39 -0.63 25.97
C HIS A 96 -0.87 -1.91 26.63
N MET A 97 0.37 -1.88 27.08
CA MET A 97 0.91 -2.95 27.92
C MET A 97 0.79 -2.53 29.38
N ALA A 98 0.11 -3.34 30.19
CA ALA A 98 0.13 -3.17 31.63
C ALA A 98 1.51 -3.58 32.15
N ALA A 99 2.27 -2.62 32.69
CA ALA A 99 3.49 -2.92 33.41
C ALA A 99 3.16 -3.56 34.77
N LYS A 100 4.07 -4.38 35.30
CA LYS A 100 3.93 -4.99 36.64
C LYS A 100 3.72 -3.97 37.76
N ASP A 101 4.09 -2.71 37.53
CA ASP A 101 3.95 -1.57 38.45
C ASP A 101 2.67 -0.76 38.25
N GLY A 102 1.68 -1.27 37.51
CA GLY A 102 0.41 -0.57 37.26
C GLY A 102 0.49 0.63 36.31
N LYS A 103 1.67 0.91 35.70
CA LYS A 103 1.81 1.95 34.68
C LYS A 103 1.46 1.40 33.30
N ASN A 104 0.61 2.11 32.57
CA ASN A 104 0.36 1.80 31.17
C ASN A 104 1.58 2.20 30.33
N LEU A 105 2.28 1.20 29.79
CA LEU A 105 3.33 1.42 28.82
C LEU A 105 2.71 1.46 27.42
N ASN A 106 3.14 2.42 26.61
CA ASN A 106 2.77 2.46 25.19
C ASN A 106 3.38 1.24 24.49
N GLY A 107 2.54 0.31 24.04
CA GLY A 107 2.93 -0.82 23.21
C GLY A 107 3.16 -0.40 21.76
N ASN A 108 3.53 -1.36 20.92
CA ASN A 108 3.55 -1.17 19.47
C ASN A 108 2.14 -0.90 18.96
N LEU A 109 2.04 -0.27 17.78
CA LEU A 109 0.75 -0.20 17.09
C LEU A 109 0.33 -1.61 16.65
N GLU A 110 -0.96 -1.88 16.76
CA GLU A 110 -1.63 -2.95 16.07
C GLU A 110 -2.01 -2.43 14.68
N TYR A 111 -1.59 -3.13 13.65
CA TYR A 111 -1.97 -2.85 12.26
C TYR A 111 -3.01 -3.88 11.84
N HIS A 112 -4.14 -3.43 11.40
CA HIS A 112 -5.18 -4.26 10.80
C HIS A 112 -5.18 -4.03 9.29
N ILE A 113 -4.94 -5.08 8.52
CA ILE A 113 -4.94 -5.02 7.05
C ILE A 113 -6.40 -5.06 6.57
N LEU A 114 -6.82 -4.02 5.88
CA LEU A 114 -8.18 -3.92 5.36
C LEU A 114 -8.33 -4.66 4.02
N PRO A 115 -9.55 -5.09 3.67
CA PRO A 115 -9.83 -5.61 2.33
C PRO A 115 -9.47 -4.57 1.26
N ILE A 116 -8.78 -4.98 0.19
CA ILE A 116 -8.35 -4.08 -0.88
C ILE A 116 -9.50 -3.32 -1.54
N GLN A 117 -10.70 -3.87 -1.51
CA GLN A 117 -11.92 -3.26 -2.05
C GLN A 117 -12.25 -1.92 -1.38
N GLU A 118 -11.90 -1.73 -0.11
CA GLU A 118 -12.10 -0.46 0.59
C GLU A 118 -11.19 0.63 0.02
N ALA A 119 -9.93 0.31 -0.21
CA ALA A 119 -8.98 1.23 -0.84
C ALA A 119 -9.35 1.56 -2.28
N LEU A 120 -9.81 0.56 -3.06
CA LEU A 120 -10.26 0.76 -4.43
C LEU A 120 -11.50 1.66 -4.50
N SER A 121 -12.50 1.42 -3.66
CA SER A 121 -13.70 2.25 -3.60
C SER A 121 -13.37 3.70 -3.27
N TYR A 122 -12.52 3.91 -2.26
CA TYR A 122 -12.04 5.23 -1.88
C TYR A 122 -11.28 5.93 -3.01
N TYR A 123 -10.39 5.21 -3.69
CA TYR A 123 -9.64 5.72 -4.84
C TYR A 123 -10.57 6.16 -5.98
N HIS A 124 -11.54 5.33 -6.35
CA HIS A 124 -12.48 5.64 -7.42
C HIS A 124 -13.39 6.82 -7.07
N GLU A 125 -13.91 6.90 -5.84
CA GLU A 125 -14.69 8.04 -5.36
C GLU A 125 -13.89 9.35 -5.47
N ASN A 126 -12.63 9.34 -5.03
CA ASN A 126 -11.76 10.52 -5.12
C ASN A 126 -11.49 10.92 -6.58
N LYS A 127 -11.25 9.96 -7.48
CA LYS A 127 -11.06 10.26 -8.91
C LYS A 127 -12.31 10.87 -9.55
N ILE A 128 -13.47 10.41 -9.20
CA ILE A 128 -14.75 11.01 -9.67
C ILE A 128 -14.89 12.45 -9.16
N HIS A 129 -14.58 12.70 -7.89
CA HIS A 129 -14.62 14.06 -7.32
C HIS A 129 -13.61 15.00 -7.96
N GLU A 130 -12.36 14.55 -8.18
CA GLU A 130 -11.33 15.31 -8.88
C GLU A 130 -11.77 15.68 -10.29
N PHE A 131 -12.30 14.71 -11.04
CA PHE A 131 -12.78 14.93 -12.39
C PHE A 131 -13.94 15.93 -12.45
N ALA A 132 -14.92 15.80 -11.55
CA ALA A 132 -16.04 16.75 -11.46
C ALA A 132 -15.57 18.17 -11.09
N ALA A 133 -14.58 18.30 -10.20
CA ALA A 133 -14.01 19.60 -9.84
C ALA A 133 -13.24 20.24 -11.01
N GLU A 134 -12.52 19.43 -11.79
CA GLU A 134 -11.80 19.89 -12.99
C GLU A 134 -12.77 20.38 -14.08
N GLN A 135 -13.85 19.66 -14.32
CA GLN A 135 -14.90 20.11 -15.25
C GLN A 135 -15.47 21.45 -14.84
N LYS A 136 -15.85 21.64 -13.57
CA LYS A 136 -16.36 22.91 -13.07
C LYS A 136 -15.36 24.06 -13.27
N ARG A 137 -14.07 23.83 -12.99
CA ARG A 137 -13.01 24.83 -13.22
C ARG A 137 -12.88 25.20 -14.69
N THR A 138 -12.97 24.22 -15.57
CA THR A 138 -12.90 24.43 -17.02
C THR A 138 -14.09 25.22 -17.53
N GLU A 139 -15.29 24.92 -17.08
CA GLU A 139 -16.50 25.68 -17.40
C GLU A 139 -16.43 27.12 -16.91
N GLN A 140 -15.98 27.33 -15.67
CA GLN A 140 -15.79 28.68 -15.13
C GLN A 140 -14.77 29.50 -15.93
N ARG A 141 -13.64 28.87 -16.36
CA ARG A 141 -12.65 29.54 -17.23
C ARG A 141 -13.23 29.89 -18.59
N LYS A 142 -14.04 29.01 -19.19
CA LYS A 142 -14.73 29.28 -20.46
C LYS A 142 -15.73 30.46 -20.33
N MET A 143 -16.51 30.44 -19.24
CA MET A 143 -17.46 31.53 -18.93
C MET A 143 -16.73 32.85 -18.71
N PHE A 144 -15.67 32.88 -17.90
CA PHE A 144 -14.87 34.07 -17.67
C PHE A 144 -14.29 34.60 -18.99
N ARG A 145 -13.69 33.73 -19.82
CA ARG A 145 -13.15 34.12 -21.13
C ARG A 145 -14.23 34.74 -22.02
N TYR A 146 -15.39 34.13 -22.12
CA TYR A 146 -16.50 34.62 -22.91
C TYR A 146 -16.95 36.01 -22.45
N TYR A 147 -17.16 36.23 -21.15
CA TYR A 147 -17.67 37.51 -20.63
C TYR A 147 -16.64 38.63 -20.67
N TYR A 148 -15.40 38.36 -20.43
CA TYR A 148 -14.39 39.42 -20.25
C TYR A 148 -13.44 39.61 -21.43
N LEU A 149 -13.26 38.65 -22.29
CA LEU A 149 -12.34 38.72 -23.43
C LEU A 149 -13.06 38.73 -24.77
N ASP A 150 -14.04 37.89 -25.01
CA ASP A 150 -14.70 37.79 -26.32
C ASP A 150 -15.85 38.78 -26.46
N LYS A 151 -16.44 39.25 -25.37
CA LYS A 151 -17.54 40.27 -25.38
C LYS A 151 -17.03 41.69 -25.26
N ALA A 152 -15.77 41.95 -24.93
CA ALA A 152 -15.14 43.26 -24.80
C ALA A 152 -14.45 43.73 -26.11
N GLY A 153 -14.48 42.93 -27.16
CA GLY A 153 -14.05 43.30 -28.53
C GLY A 153 -15.24 43.63 -29.43
#